data_9eee63538706335122e09e5fc0a1275c
#
_entry.id   9eee63538706335122e09e5fc0a1275c
#
_cell.length_a   1.000
_cell.length_b   1.000
_cell.length_c   1.000
_cell.angle_alpha   90.00
_cell.angle_beta   90.00
_cell.angle_gamma   90.00
#
_symmetry.space_group_name_H-M   'P 1'
#
loop_
_entity.id
_entity.type
_entity.pdbx_description
1 polymer ?
#
loop_
_entity_poly.entity_id
_entity_poly.type
_entity_poly.pdbx_seq_one_letter_code
_entity_poly.pdbx_strand_id
1 'polypeptide(L)'
;MFAALVLAAAASSADAAPIAALAATESDVRAAIVRAVEERVALPQAAVEVTVEDIRIRGGIAGAGLRATPDAGSRAGGPMRFILHAAGAGAPQSRIGARVGSADAVVRLRTRYARATRTLGPGTIVGPADVAAVAGDPGRVPLQPLPQADALVGARLRRTIAAGAAIAGDAVTAAPLVRSGDEVATMIRVGPVVAQGRATALEDGALGAIVRVQIEKRRLRGRVRGAGEVEITP
;
A
#
# COMPACT_ATOMS: atom_id res chain seq x y z
N MET A 1 73.50 41.99 -12.85
CA MET A 1 72.25 42.36 -13.52
C MET A 1 71.36 41.14 -13.47
N PHE A 2 70.44 41.16 -12.53
CA PHE A 2 69.46 40.04 -12.32
C PHE A 2 68.15 40.39 -13.02
N ALA A 3 67.69 39.53 -13.97
CA ALA A 3 66.42 39.63 -14.60
C ALA A 3 65.45 38.74 -13.80
N ALA A 4 64.42 39.35 -13.19
CA ALA A 4 63.39 38.65 -12.48
C ALA A 4 62.29 38.13 -13.49
N LEU A 5 62.11 36.83 -13.51
CA LEU A 5 61.07 36.18 -14.28
C LEU A 5 59.76 36.17 -13.45
N VAL A 6 58.77 36.94 -13.85
CA VAL A 6 57.42 36.91 -13.24
C VAL A 6 56.63 35.82 -13.90
N LEU A 7 56.32 34.77 -13.14
CA LEU A 7 55.45 33.68 -13.59
C LEU A 7 54.00 34.06 -13.26
N ALA A 8 53.20 34.42 -14.23
CA ALA A 8 51.77 34.66 -14.09
C ALA A 8 51.04 33.33 -14.03
N ALA A 9 50.50 32.98 -12.85
CA ALA A 9 49.58 31.86 -12.70
C ALA A 9 48.20 32.25 -13.24
N ALA A 10 47.80 31.70 -14.38
CA ALA A 10 46.48 31.79 -14.88
C ALA A 10 45.55 30.87 -14.04
N ALA A 11 44.74 31.46 -13.20
CA ALA A 11 43.66 30.76 -12.54
C ALA A 11 42.58 30.44 -13.58
N SER A 12 42.50 29.17 -13.98
CA SER A 12 41.38 28.64 -14.78
C SER A 12 40.18 28.56 -13.86
N SER A 13 39.32 29.55 -13.93
CA SER A 13 37.98 29.48 -13.39
C SER A 13 37.20 28.48 -14.27
N ALA A 14 37.06 27.23 -13.79
CA ALA A 14 36.13 26.29 -14.35
C ALA A 14 34.72 26.89 -14.14
N ASP A 15 34.21 27.43 -15.20
CA ASP A 15 32.84 27.88 -15.34
C ASP A 15 31.96 26.62 -15.21
N ALA A 16 31.50 26.34 -13.98
CA ALA A 16 30.47 25.34 -13.73
C ALA A 16 29.19 25.92 -14.30
N ALA A 17 28.93 25.59 -15.56
CA ALA A 17 27.63 25.89 -16.16
C ALA A 17 26.53 25.41 -15.22
N PRO A 18 25.56 26.28 -14.88
CA PRO A 18 24.43 25.85 -14.07
C PRO A 18 23.75 24.74 -14.87
N ILE A 19 23.68 23.53 -14.31
CA ILE A 19 22.83 22.46 -14.81
C ILE A 19 21.43 23.09 -14.81
N ALA A 20 20.97 23.51 -15.97
CA ALA A 20 19.63 24.04 -16.14
C ALA A 20 18.71 22.92 -15.62
N ALA A 21 18.09 23.18 -14.47
CA ALA A 21 17.11 22.26 -13.91
C ALA A 21 16.01 22.14 -14.97
N LEU A 22 15.97 21.01 -15.68
CA LEU A 22 14.91 20.75 -16.64
C LEU A 22 13.58 20.87 -15.88
N ALA A 23 12.71 21.77 -16.35
CA ALA A 23 11.35 21.85 -15.86
C ALA A 23 10.70 20.49 -16.10
N ALA A 24 10.14 19.89 -15.04
CA ALA A 24 9.45 18.63 -15.21
C ALA A 24 8.21 18.82 -16.07
N THR A 25 7.99 17.93 -16.99
CA THR A 25 6.86 17.96 -17.92
C THR A 25 5.60 17.37 -17.27
N GLU A 26 4.44 17.61 -17.87
CA GLU A 26 3.18 16.96 -17.45
C GLU A 26 3.32 15.42 -17.49
N SER A 27 4.10 14.89 -18.44
CA SER A 27 4.39 13.47 -18.55
C SER A 27 5.13 12.93 -17.33
N ASP A 28 6.10 13.68 -16.80
CA ASP A 28 6.84 13.29 -15.60
C ASP A 28 5.94 13.27 -14.36
N VAL A 29 5.04 14.26 -14.25
CA VAL A 29 4.04 14.32 -13.17
C VAL A 29 3.07 13.15 -13.29
N ARG A 30 2.57 12.85 -14.47
CA ARG A 30 1.70 11.70 -14.77
C ARG A 30 2.37 10.40 -14.36
N ALA A 31 3.61 10.18 -14.77
CA ALA A 31 4.37 8.97 -14.41
C ALA A 31 4.59 8.84 -12.89
N ALA A 32 4.86 9.97 -12.21
CA ALA A 32 5.01 9.99 -10.75
C ALA A 32 3.69 9.65 -10.03
N ILE A 33 2.55 10.16 -10.53
CA ILE A 33 1.22 9.86 -9.98
C ILE A 33 0.87 8.39 -10.19
N VAL A 34 1.05 7.85 -11.40
CA VAL A 34 0.78 6.43 -11.72
C VAL A 34 1.56 5.54 -10.76
N ARG A 35 2.86 5.75 -10.63
CA ARG A 35 3.73 4.98 -9.73
C ARG A 35 3.26 5.06 -8.28
N ALA A 36 2.92 6.25 -7.79
CA ALA A 36 2.47 6.45 -6.41
C ALA A 36 1.14 5.75 -6.10
N VAL A 37 0.26 5.62 -7.09
CA VAL A 37 -1.01 4.91 -6.97
C VAL A 37 -0.78 3.40 -7.05
N GLU A 38 0.01 2.93 -8.02
CA GLU A 38 0.36 1.52 -8.18
C GLU A 38 1.03 0.96 -6.92
N GLU A 39 2.02 1.65 -6.35
CA GLU A 39 2.72 1.25 -5.12
C GLU A 39 1.77 1.02 -3.94
N ARG A 40 0.63 1.72 -3.91
CA ARG A 40 -0.35 1.62 -2.81
C ARG A 40 -1.45 0.61 -3.05
N VAL A 41 -1.80 0.35 -4.29
CA VAL A 41 -2.92 -0.53 -4.68
C VAL A 41 -2.42 -1.90 -5.13
N ALA A 42 -1.12 -2.03 -5.46
CA ALA A 42 -0.53 -3.26 -5.97
C ALA A 42 -0.77 -4.45 -5.03
N LEU A 43 -1.34 -5.50 -5.59
CA LEU A 43 -1.36 -6.83 -5.01
C LEU A 43 -0.37 -7.70 -5.79
N PRO A 44 0.36 -8.62 -5.14
CA PRO A 44 1.38 -9.45 -5.80
C PRO A 44 0.85 -10.29 -6.97
N GLN A 45 -0.45 -10.44 -7.10
CA GLN A 45 -1.10 -11.34 -8.08
C GLN A 45 -2.18 -10.66 -8.95
N ALA A 46 -2.41 -9.36 -8.79
CA ALA A 46 -3.44 -8.66 -9.55
C ALA A 46 -2.82 -7.58 -10.44
N ALA A 47 -3.12 -7.64 -11.74
CA ALA A 47 -2.81 -6.53 -12.64
C ALA A 47 -3.65 -5.32 -12.24
N VAL A 48 -2.99 -4.19 -12.02
CA VAL A 48 -3.62 -2.90 -11.75
C VAL A 48 -3.29 -1.99 -12.92
N GLU A 49 -4.30 -1.47 -13.59
CA GLU A 49 -4.16 -0.46 -14.62
C GLU A 49 -4.60 0.89 -14.03
N VAL A 50 -3.72 1.87 -14.08
CA VAL A 50 -3.95 3.22 -13.56
C VAL A 50 -3.99 4.20 -14.73
N THR A 51 -5.11 4.90 -14.88
CA THR A 51 -5.25 6.00 -15.84
C THR A 51 -5.35 7.33 -15.09
N VAL A 52 -4.60 8.33 -15.55
CA VAL A 52 -4.56 9.67 -14.97
C VAL A 52 -5.00 10.67 -16.02
N GLU A 53 -6.06 11.43 -15.70
CA GLU A 53 -6.68 12.42 -16.55
C GLU A 53 -6.70 13.79 -15.85
N ASP A 54 -6.92 14.87 -16.58
CA ASP A 54 -7.15 16.24 -16.07
C ASP A 54 -6.09 16.72 -15.05
N ILE A 55 -4.81 16.59 -15.42
CA ILE A 55 -3.71 16.99 -14.54
C ILE A 55 -3.63 18.52 -14.48
N ARG A 56 -3.77 19.08 -13.28
CA ARG A 56 -3.58 20.49 -13.01
C ARG A 56 -2.42 20.67 -12.03
N ILE A 57 -1.33 21.21 -12.52
CA ILE A 57 -0.09 21.39 -11.75
C ILE A 57 -0.09 22.78 -11.13
N ARG A 58 0.34 22.85 -9.85
CA ARG A 58 0.53 24.11 -9.11
C ARG A 58 1.93 24.13 -8.49
N GLY A 59 2.70 25.18 -8.80
CA GLY A 59 4.06 25.38 -8.33
C GLY A 59 5.10 25.24 -9.44
N GLY A 60 6.30 25.70 -9.18
CA GLY A 60 7.44 25.56 -10.11
C GLY A 60 8.10 24.20 -9.93
N ILE A 61 7.88 23.30 -10.87
CA ILE A 61 8.45 21.96 -10.79
C ILE A 61 9.82 22.00 -11.47
N ALA A 62 10.87 22.11 -10.67
CA ALA A 62 12.25 21.98 -11.14
C ALA A 62 12.84 20.67 -10.61
N GLY A 63 13.50 19.90 -11.46
CA GLY A 63 14.30 18.75 -11.06
C GLY A 63 14.01 17.46 -11.84
N ALA A 64 15.06 16.69 -12.02
CA ALA A 64 14.97 15.33 -12.55
C ALA A 64 14.46 14.39 -11.45
N GLY A 65 13.43 13.64 -11.77
CA GLY A 65 12.81 12.68 -10.86
C GLY A 65 11.78 13.32 -9.91
N LEU A 66 10.52 13.03 -10.15
CA LEU A 66 9.42 13.45 -9.28
C LEU A 66 8.87 12.26 -8.51
N ARG A 67 8.51 12.52 -7.26
CA ARG A 67 7.71 11.60 -6.45
C ARG A 67 6.40 12.28 -6.08
N ALA A 68 5.30 11.63 -6.37
CA ALA A 68 3.97 12.09 -5.98
C ALA A 68 3.54 11.38 -4.69
N THR A 69 2.91 12.13 -3.79
CA THR A 69 2.32 11.57 -2.58
C THR A 69 0.85 12.02 -2.53
N PRO A 70 -0.12 11.10 -2.58
CA PRO A 70 -1.51 11.47 -2.47
C PRO A 70 -1.84 11.97 -1.07
N ASP A 71 -2.76 12.93 -0.96
CA ASP A 71 -3.27 13.43 0.32
C ASP A 71 -3.88 12.29 1.15
N ALA A 72 -3.83 12.45 2.48
CA ALA A 72 -4.44 11.50 3.40
C ALA A 72 -5.95 11.36 3.14
N GLY A 73 -6.44 10.13 3.11
CA GLY A 73 -7.86 9.84 2.84
C GLY A 73 -8.27 9.93 1.37
N SER A 74 -7.34 10.14 0.43
CA SER A 74 -7.61 10.13 -1.01
C SER A 74 -8.24 8.80 -1.45
N ARG A 75 -9.18 8.90 -2.39
CA ARG A 75 -9.88 7.76 -2.99
C ARG A 75 -9.68 7.78 -4.50
N ALA A 76 -9.29 6.65 -5.07
CA ALA A 76 -9.30 6.46 -6.52
C ALA A 76 -10.74 6.49 -7.07
N GLY A 77 -10.89 6.56 -8.39
CA GLY A 77 -12.18 6.68 -9.06
C GLY A 77 -12.72 8.12 -9.06
N GLY A 78 -11.85 9.15 -8.99
CA GLY A 78 -12.24 10.55 -9.03
C GLY A 78 -11.09 11.52 -8.85
N PRO A 79 -11.41 12.80 -8.60
CA PRO A 79 -10.40 13.84 -8.41
C PRO A 79 -9.59 13.57 -7.13
N MET A 80 -8.27 13.71 -7.25
CA MET A 80 -7.30 13.50 -6.18
C MET A 80 -6.26 14.62 -6.21
N ARG A 81 -5.75 14.96 -5.02
CA ARG A 81 -4.62 15.85 -4.86
C ARG A 81 -3.37 15.09 -4.51
N PHE A 82 -2.26 15.50 -5.12
CA PHE A 82 -0.93 14.95 -4.89
C PHE A 82 0.03 16.08 -4.49
N ILE A 83 0.88 15.79 -3.51
CA ILE A 83 2.04 16.62 -3.18
C ILE A 83 3.20 16.08 -4.00
N LEU A 84 3.89 17.00 -4.70
CA LEU A 84 5.04 16.66 -5.53
C LEU A 84 6.33 16.97 -4.78
N HIS A 85 7.22 16.00 -4.77
CA HIS A 85 8.54 16.09 -4.14
C HIS A 85 9.62 15.87 -5.19
N ALA A 86 10.73 16.63 -5.11
CA ALA A 86 11.91 16.36 -5.92
C ALA A 86 12.60 15.09 -5.39
N ALA A 87 12.86 14.12 -6.26
CA ALA A 87 13.76 13.04 -5.92
C ALA A 87 15.19 13.55 -6.14
N GLY A 88 15.96 13.65 -5.08
CA GLY A 88 17.39 14.01 -5.20
C GLY A 88 18.14 12.93 -5.98
N ALA A 89 19.02 13.32 -6.89
CA ALA A 89 19.91 12.40 -7.58
C ALA A 89 20.74 11.63 -6.53
N GLY A 90 20.58 10.29 -6.48
CA GLY A 90 21.30 9.44 -5.54
C GLY A 90 20.72 9.31 -4.13
N ALA A 91 19.56 9.93 -3.83
CA ALA A 91 18.90 9.69 -2.55
C ALA A 91 18.27 8.30 -2.50
N PRO A 92 18.43 7.54 -1.39
CA PRO A 92 17.71 6.28 -1.22
C PRO A 92 16.20 6.52 -1.30
N GLN A 93 15.47 5.59 -1.90
CA GLN A 93 14.02 5.70 -2.17
C GLN A 93 13.15 5.97 -0.93
N SER A 94 13.72 5.84 0.26
CA SER A 94 13.06 6.07 1.55
C SER A 94 13.03 7.54 2.00
N ARG A 95 13.81 8.46 1.38
CA ARG A 95 13.79 9.88 1.74
C ARG A 95 12.88 10.67 0.84
N ILE A 96 11.82 11.24 1.42
CA ILE A 96 10.95 12.20 0.75
C ILE A 96 11.76 13.48 0.57
N GLY A 97 12.01 13.88 -0.68
CA GLY A 97 12.72 15.11 -1.01
C GLY A 97 11.92 16.38 -0.67
N ALA A 98 12.49 17.54 -0.99
CA ALA A 98 11.81 18.82 -0.79
C ALA A 98 10.48 18.87 -1.59
N ARG A 99 9.44 19.44 -0.99
CA ARG A 99 8.19 19.71 -1.69
C ARG A 99 8.45 20.77 -2.77
N VAL A 100 8.09 20.44 -4.01
CA VAL A 100 8.26 21.34 -5.17
C VAL A 100 6.95 21.83 -5.75
N GLY A 101 5.83 21.23 -5.38
CA GLY A 101 4.52 21.64 -5.87
C GLY A 101 3.41 20.70 -5.46
N SER A 102 2.28 20.83 -6.13
CA SER A 102 1.14 19.92 -6.01
C SER A 102 0.49 19.71 -7.38
N ALA A 103 -0.22 18.60 -7.54
CA ALA A 103 -1.02 18.32 -8.71
C ALA A 103 -2.41 17.86 -8.28
N ASP A 104 -3.44 18.38 -8.95
CA ASP A 104 -4.80 17.83 -8.89
C ASP A 104 -4.99 16.99 -10.17
N ALA A 105 -5.49 15.77 -10.05
CA ALA A 105 -5.70 14.88 -11.19
C ALA A 105 -6.89 13.95 -10.95
N VAL A 106 -7.54 13.49 -12.02
CA VAL A 106 -8.55 12.45 -11.96
C VAL A 106 -7.86 11.10 -12.15
N VAL A 107 -7.99 10.21 -11.17
CA VAL A 107 -7.37 8.89 -11.19
C VAL A 107 -8.43 7.82 -11.33
N ARG A 108 -8.33 6.99 -12.35
CA ARG A 108 -9.17 5.80 -12.55
C ARG A 108 -8.35 4.54 -12.37
N LEU A 109 -8.96 3.54 -11.76
CA LEU A 109 -8.37 2.23 -11.55
C LEU A 109 -9.13 1.18 -12.33
N ARG A 110 -8.40 0.25 -12.94
CA ARG A 110 -8.96 -1.03 -13.40
C ARG A 110 -8.18 -2.16 -12.75
N THR A 111 -8.89 -3.00 -12.02
CA THR A 111 -8.27 -4.11 -11.29
C THR A 111 -9.28 -5.21 -11.04
N ARG A 112 -8.84 -6.33 -10.49
CA ARG A 112 -9.72 -7.35 -9.93
C ARG A 112 -10.15 -6.95 -8.53
N TYR A 113 -11.45 -7.05 -8.23
CA TYR A 113 -12.00 -6.73 -6.92
C TYR A 113 -13.24 -7.57 -6.61
N ALA A 114 -13.60 -7.62 -5.33
CA ALA A 114 -14.82 -8.23 -4.88
C ALA A 114 -15.99 -7.22 -4.94
N ARG A 115 -17.05 -7.58 -5.62
CA ARG A 115 -18.28 -6.80 -5.76
C ARG A 115 -19.40 -7.45 -4.96
N ALA A 116 -20.17 -6.65 -4.21
CA ALA A 116 -21.37 -7.13 -3.53
C ALA A 116 -22.44 -7.49 -4.55
N THR A 117 -23.04 -8.68 -4.43
CA THR A 117 -24.12 -9.17 -5.30
C THR A 117 -25.48 -8.58 -4.92
N ARG A 118 -25.64 -8.22 -3.64
CA ARG A 118 -26.84 -7.56 -3.09
C ARG A 118 -26.44 -6.49 -2.08
N THR A 119 -27.38 -5.69 -1.63
CA THR A 119 -27.13 -4.73 -0.54
C THR A 119 -26.89 -5.49 0.76
N LEU A 120 -25.79 -5.18 1.43
CA LEU A 120 -25.35 -5.81 2.67
C LEU A 120 -25.29 -4.76 3.78
N GLY A 121 -25.95 -5.02 4.90
CA GLY A 121 -25.98 -4.13 6.06
C GLY A 121 -24.76 -4.28 6.99
N PRO A 122 -24.53 -3.33 7.92
CA PRO A 122 -23.50 -3.46 8.94
C PRO A 122 -23.78 -4.67 9.83
N GLY A 123 -22.69 -5.33 10.28
CA GLY A 123 -22.81 -6.55 11.10
C GLY A 123 -23.04 -7.84 10.29
N THR A 124 -23.40 -7.75 9.02
CA THR A 124 -23.57 -8.93 8.15
C THR A 124 -22.26 -9.69 8.02
N ILE A 125 -22.31 -11.00 8.18
CA ILE A 125 -21.20 -11.90 7.84
C ILE A 125 -21.32 -12.21 6.36
N VAL A 126 -20.27 -11.91 5.62
CA VAL A 126 -20.22 -12.09 4.16
C VAL A 126 -20.19 -13.58 3.82
N GLY A 127 -21.19 -14.04 3.09
CA GLY A 127 -21.25 -15.40 2.56
C GLY A 127 -20.64 -15.49 1.14
N PRO A 128 -20.37 -16.71 0.65
CA PRO A 128 -19.85 -16.90 -0.71
C PRO A 128 -20.79 -16.39 -1.81
N ALA A 129 -22.13 -16.41 -1.57
CA ALA A 129 -23.13 -15.88 -2.51
C ALA A 129 -23.23 -14.34 -2.48
N ASP A 130 -22.69 -13.68 -1.47
CA ASP A 130 -22.78 -12.23 -1.29
C ASP A 130 -21.73 -11.46 -2.08
N VAL A 131 -20.72 -12.15 -2.59
CA VAL A 131 -19.57 -11.56 -3.29
C VAL A 131 -19.33 -12.22 -4.63
N ALA A 132 -18.96 -11.41 -5.62
CA ALA A 132 -18.52 -11.88 -6.93
C ALA A 132 -17.15 -11.24 -7.25
N ALA A 133 -16.22 -12.05 -7.75
CA ALA A 133 -14.95 -11.55 -8.28
C ALA A 133 -15.19 -10.95 -9.66
N VAL A 134 -14.85 -9.69 -9.84
CA VAL A 134 -15.02 -8.98 -11.12
C VAL A 134 -13.74 -8.23 -11.48
N ALA A 135 -13.50 -8.01 -12.77
CA ALA A 135 -12.44 -7.15 -13.28
C ALA A 135 -13.08 -5.90 -13.88
N GLY A 136 -12.55 -4.73 -13.55
CA GLY A 136 -13.07 -3.46 -14.03
C GLY A 136 -12.74 -2.30 -13.13
N ASP A 137 -13.52 -1.23 -13.23
CA ASP A 137 -13.41 -0.05 -12.38
C ASP A 137 -14.19 -0.28 -11.07
N PRO A 138 -13.51 -0.29 -9.91
CA PRO A 138 -14.18 -0.45 -8.62
C PRO A 138 -14.91 0.80 -8.14
N GLY A 139 -14.87 1.92 -8.90
CA GLY A 139 -15.39 3.21 -8.50
C GLY A 139 -14.54 3.90 -7.43
N ARG A 140 -15.18 4.68 -6.56
CA ARG A 140 -14.48 5.44 -5.49
C ARG A 140 -14.07 4.53 -4.34
N VAL A 141 -12.83 4.07 -4.38
CA VAL A 141 -12.25 3.19 -3.36
C VAL A 141 -11.03 3.84 -2.68
N PRO A 142 -10.73 3.50 -1.41
CA PRO A 142 -9.49 3.92 -0.77
C PRO A 142 -8.27 3.45 -1.56
N LEU A 143 -7.17 4.22 -1.49
CA LEU A 143 -5.87 3.84 -2.08
C LEU A 143 -5.18 2.78 -1.20
N GLN A 144 -5.70 1.59 -1.25
CA GLN A 144 -5.17 0.41 -0.57
C GLN A 144 -5.52 -0.83 -1.38
N PRO A 145 -4.81 -1.95 -1.18
CA PRO A 145 -5.14 -3.20 -1.83
C PRO A 145 -6.60 -3.59 -1.59
N LEU A 146 -7.32 -3.93 -2.66
CA LEU A 146 -8.70 -4.40 -2.55
C LEU A 146 -8.69 -5.90 -2.24
N PRO A 147 -9.46 -6.35 -1.22
CA PRO A 147 -9.53 -7.75 -0.88
C PRO A 147 -10.17 -8.56 -2.02
N GLN A 148 -9.70 -9.78 -2.22
CA GLN A 148 -10.31 -10.73 -3.16
C GLN A 148 -11.59 -11.32 -2.55
N ALA A 149 -12.47 -11.88 -3.39
CA ALA A 149 -13.76 -12.37 -2.95
C ALA A 149 -13.68 -13.50 -1.91
N ASP A 150 -12.73 -14.41 -2.07
CA ASP A 150 -12.46 -15.51 -1.15
C ASP A 150 -11.97 -15.03 0.23
N ALA A 151 -11.15 -13.99 0.25
CA ALA A 151 -10.67 -13.39 1.50
C ALA A 151 -11.76 -12.65 2.29
N LEU A 152 -12.89 -12.34 1.66
CA LEU A 152 -14.01 -11.66 2.30
C LEU A 152 -15.04 -12.62 2.90
N VAL A 153 -15.08 -13.88 2.47
CA VAL A 153 -16.01 -14.85 3.01
C VAL A 153 -15.75 -15.06 4.51
N GLY A 154 -16.81 -14.93 5.30
CA GLY A 154 -16.75 -14.97 6.76
C GLY A 154 -16.43 -13.63 7.42
N ALA A 155 -15.94 -12.62 6.69
CA ALA A 155 -15.70 -11.29 7.25
C ALA A 155 -17.00 -10.61 7.67
N ARG A 156 -16.93 -9.74 8.67
CA ARG A 156 -18.08 -8.96 9.17
C ARG A 156 -18.03 -7.55 8.59
N LEU A 157 -19.14 -7.07 8.04
CA LEU A 157 -19.25 -5.72 7.54
C LEU A 157 -19.34 -4.69 8.68
N ARG A 158 -18.62 -3.58 8.52
CA ARG A 158 -18.64 -2.43 9.43
C ARG A 158 -19.64 -1.36 9.02
N ARG A 159 -19.99 -1.31 7.74
CA ARG A 159 -20.92 -0.33 7.14
C ARG A 159 -21.73 -0.98 6.03
N THR A 160 -22.81 -0.32 5.64
CA THR A 160 -23.63 -0.75 4.50
C THR A 160 -22.83 -0.69 3.20
N ILE A 161 -22.94 -1.74 2.39
CA ILE A 161 -22.44 -1.83 1.02
C ILE A 161 -23.62 -2.03 0.09
N ALA A 162 -23.77 -1.16 -0.90
CA ALA A 162 -24.82 -1.27 -1.89
C ALA A 162 -24.57 -2.44 -2.85
N ALA A 163 -25.64 -3.01 -3.41
CA ALA A 163 -25.52 -3.98 -4.50
C ALA A 163 -24.70 -3.40 -5.66
N GLY A 164 -23.80 -4.18 -6.22
CA GLY A 164 -22.90 -3.76 -7.30
C GLY A 164 -21.67 -2.97 -6.87
N ALA A 165 -21.57 -2.52 -5.62
CA ALA A 165 -20.43 -1.76 -5.13
C ALA A 165 -19.23 -2.66 -4.78
N ALA A 166 -18.03 -2.11 -4.93
CA ALA A 166 -16.78 -2.74 -4.48
C ALA A 166 -16.74 -2.83 -2.95
N ILE A 167 -16.27 -3.96 -2.43
CA ILE A 167 -16.04 -4.14 -0.99
C ILE A 167 -14.57 -3.84 -0.72
N ALA A 168 -14.30 -2.68 -0.12
CA ALA A 168 -12.95 -2.28 0.26
C ALA A 168 -12.59 -2.80 1.67
N GLY A 169 -11.30 -2.93 1.96
CA GLY A 169 -10.81 -3.46 3.22
C GLY A 169 -11.24 -2.64 4.46
N ASP A 170 -11.47 -1.33 4.31
CA ASP A 170 -11.98 -0.46 5.37
C ASP A 170 -13.44 -0.74 5.76
N ALA A 171 -14.18 -1.42 4.88
CA ALA A 171 -15.58 -1.75 5.09
C ALA A 171 -15.80 -3.05 5.85
N VAL A 172 -14.75 -3.85 6.07
CA VAL A 172 -14.83 -5.16 6.71
C VAL A 172 -13.94 -5.26 7.94
N THR A 173 -14.34 -6.12 8.85
CA THR A 173 -13.48 -6.65 9.89
C THR A 173 -13.17 -8.09 9.50
N ALA A 174 -11.88 -8.44 9.43
CA ALA A 174 -11.49 -9.81 9.10
C ALA A 174 -12.16 -10.80 10.06
N ALA A 175 -12.67 -11.89 9.51
CA ALA A 175 -13.19 -12.96 10.33
C ALA A 175 -12.07 -13.53 11.18
N PRO A 176 -12.33 -13.82 12.47
CA PRO A 176 -11.38 -14.58 13.25
C PRO A 176 -11.27 -15.99 12.65
N LEU A 177 -10.05 -16.40 12.28
CA LEU A 177 -9.74 -17.76 11.85
C LEU A 177 -9.49 -18.69 13.04
N VAL A 178 -9.31 -18.09 14.21
CA VAL A 178 -9.15 -18.74 15.50
C VAL A 178 -10.01 -17.98 16.50
N ARG A 179 -10.82 -18.70 17.25
CA ARG A 179 -11.67 -18.12 18.33
C ARG A 179 -11.15 -18.51 19.69
N SER A 180 -11.43 -17.69 20.68
CA SER A 180 -11.14 -18.02 22.08
C SER A 180 -11.87 -19.31 22.46
N GLY A 181 -11.11 -20.27 23.02
CA GLY A 181 -11.59 -21.61 23.34
C GLY A 181 -11.36 -22.65 22.27
N ASP A 182 -11.02 -22.26 21.04
CA ASP A 182 -10.74 -23.24 19.98
C ASP A 182 -9.46 -24.02 20.25
N GLU A 183 -9.49 -25.31 19.95
CA GLU A 183 -8.27 -26.12 19.84
C GLU A 183 -7.59 -25.84 18.49
N VAL A 184 -6.35 -25.39 18.55
CA VAL A 184 -5.56 -24.97 17.38
C VAL A 184 -4.31 -25.86 17.24
N ALA A 185 -3.96 -26.17 16.00
CA ALA A 185 -2.68 -26.76 15.68
C ALA A 185 -1.58 -25.70 15.84
N THR A 186 -0.53 -26.04 16.58
CA THR A 186 0.60 -25.13 16.78
C THR A 186 1.84 -25.65 16.07
N MET A 187 2.57 -24.70 15.48
CA MET A 187 3.87 -24.95 14.87
C MET A 187 4.90 -24.07 15.57
N ILE A 188 5.93 -24.68 16.11
CA ILE A 188 7.06 -23.99 16.75
C ILE A 188 8.28 -24.23 15.87
N ARG A 189 8.91 -23.15 15.41
CA ARG A 189 10.14 -23.26 14.62
C ARG A 189 11.31 -22.71 15.44
N VAL A 190 12.30 -23.55 15.67
CA VAL A 190 13.57 -23.19 16.33
C VAL A 190 14.72 -23.64 15.44
N GLY A 191 15.29 -22.70 14.68
CA GLY A 191 16.30 -23.02 13.66
C GLY A 191 15.76 -24.03 12.61
N PRO A 192 16.45 -25.14 12.36
CA PRO A 192 16.00 -26.18 11.42
C PRO A 192 14.90 -27.09 11.98
N VAL A 193 14.62 -27.02 13.28
CA VAL A 193 13.66 -27.92 13.95
C VAL A 193 12.26 -27.30 13.89
N VAL A 194 11.29 -28.09 13.43
CA VAL A 194 9.86 -27.76 13.46
C VAL A 194 9.16 -28.76 14.37
N ALA A 195 8.61 -28.25 15.47
CA ALA A 195 7.77 -29.02 16.36
C ALA A 195 6.30 -28.69 16.11
N GLN A 196 5.44 -29.68 16.06
CA GLN A 196 4.00 -29.53 15.95
C GLN A 196 3.33 -29.99 17.25
N GLY A 197 2.25 -29.30 17.62
CA GLY A 197 1.49 -29.61 18.82
C GLY A 197 0.06 -29.07 18.72
N ARG A 198 -0.67 -29.15 19.83
CA ARG A 198 -2.00 -28.58 19.98
C ARG A 198 -2.00 -27.59 21.14
N ALA A 199 -2.82 -26.55 21.01
CA ALA A 199 -3.01 -25.57 22.06
C ALA A 199 -4.47 -25.11 22.07
N THR A 200 -4.90 -24.50 23.16
CA THR A 200 -6.19 -23.79 23.21
C THR A 200 -5.95 -22.30 22.98
N ALA A 201 -6.65 -21.71 22.04
CA ALA A 201 -6.61 -20.28 21.83
C ALA A 201 -7.31 -19.55 22.97
N LEU A 202 -6.71 -18.49 23.48
CA LEU A 202 -7.28 -17.65 24.55
C LEU A 202 -7.91 -16.36 24.02
N GLU A 203 -7.71 -16.06 22.73
CA GLU A 203 -8.17 -14.83 22.07
C GLU A 203 -8.60 -15.14 20.63
N ASP A 204 -9.53 -14.33 20.13
CA ASP A 204 -9.91 -14.35 18.72
C ASP A 204 -8.77 -13.78 17.86
N GLY A 205 -8.49 -14.41 16.73
CA GLY A 205 -7.45 -13.94 15.81
C GLY A 205 -7.79 -14.15 14.35
N ALA A 206 -7.64 -13.10 13.55
CA ALA A 206 -7.65 -13.16 12.09
C ALA A 206 -6.27 -13.58 11.55
N LEU A 207 -6.19 -13.87 10.25
CA LEU A 207 -4.94 -14.19 9.58
C LEU A 207 -3.84 -13.16 9.88
N GLY A 208 -2.69 -13.63 10.34
CA GLY A 208 -1.55 -12.78 10.70
C GLY A 208 -1.62 -12.11 12.07
N ALA A 209 -2.76 -12.17 12.77
CA ALA A 209 -2.88 -11.65 14.13
C ALA A 209 -2.02 -12.44 15.12
N ILE A 210 -1.53 -11.75 16.15
CA ILE A 210 -0.83 -12.40 17.27
C ILE A 210 -1.88 -12.69 18.34
N VAL A 211 -2.05 -13.96 18.66
CA VAL A 211 -3.00 -14.44 19.68
C VAL A 211 -2.26 -15.13 20.81
N ARG A 212 -2.85 -15.12 21.99
CA ARG A 212 -2.38 -15.94 23.11
C ARG A 212 -2.97 -17.33 22.97
N VAL A 213 -2.12 -18.33 23.12
CA VAL A 213 -2.51 -19.76 23.15
C VAL A 213 -1.99 -20.41 24.42
N GLN A 214 -2.72 -21.38 24.91
CA GLN A 214 -2.35 -22.17 26.09
C GLN A 214 -1.97 -23.59 25.68
N ILE A 215 -0.74 -23.99 26.00
CA ILE A 215 -0.25 -25.36 25.90
C ILE A 215 -0.06 -25.85 27.33
N GLU A 216 -0.87 -26.81 27.74
CA GLU A 216 -0.92 -27.30 29.12
C GLU A 216 -1.11 -26.14 30.13
N LYS A 217 -0.06 -25.81 30.90
CA LYS A 217 -0.07 -24.72 31.90
C LYS A 217 0.65 -23.44 31.44
N ARG A 218 1.22 -23.44 30.22
CA ARG A 218 2.00 -22.31 29.68
C ARG A 218 1.17 -21.48 28.71
N ARG A 219 1.26 -20.17 28.83
CA ARG A 219 0.69 -19.22 27.89
C ARG A 219 1.78 -18.70 26.96
N LEU A 220 1.60 -18.88 25.67
CA LEU A 220 2.53 -18.47 24.63
C LEU A 220 1.82 -17.54 23.66
N ARG A 221 2.60 -16.77 22.92
CA ARG A 221 2.10 -15.94 21.82
C ARG A 221 2.41 -16.62 20.50
N GLY A 222 1.45 -16.61 19.59
CA GLY A 222 1.65 -17.15 18.27
C GLY A 222 0.92 -16.32 17.21
N ARG A 223 1.38 -16.41 15.99
CA ARG A 223 0.77 -15.76 14.83
C ARG A 223 -0.18 -16.72 14.14
N VAL A 224 -1.41 -16.30 13.91
CA VAL A 224 -2.40 -17.07 13.13
C VAL A 224 -1.92 -17.18 11.67
N ARG A 225 -1.78 -18.41 11.18
CA ARG A 225 -1.34 -18.74 9.81
C ARG A 225 -2.47 -19.23 8.92
N GLY A 226 -3.51 -19.80 9.54
CA GLY A 226 -4.66 -20.36 8.85
C GLY A 226 -5.80 -20.62 9.81
N ALA A 227 -6.88 -21.22 9.33
CA ALA A 227 -8.02 -21.62 10.14
C ALA A 227 -7.59 -22.70 11.14
N GLY A 228 -7.59 -22.36 12.43
CA GLY A 228 -7.14 -23.27 13.47
C GLY A 228 -5.62 -23.53 13.50
N GLU A 229 -4.80 -22.70 12.83
CA GLU A 229 -3.34 -22.85 12.79
C GLU A 229 -2.63 -21.63 13.38
N VAL A 230 -1.71 -21.86 14.31
CA VAL A 230 -0.94 -20.81 14.98
C VAL A 230 0.54 -21.16 14.99
N GLU A 231 1.37 -20.26 14.45
CA GLU A 231 2.84 -20.38 14.54
C GLU A 231 3.32 -19.64 15.78
N ILE A 232 3.98 -20.38 16.66
CA ILE A 232 4.56 -19.84 17.89
C ILE A 232 6.00 -19.42 17.60
N THR A 233 6.30 -18.16 17.90
CA THR A 233 7.67 -17.64 17.89
C THR A 233 8.17 -17.68 19.32
N PRO A 234 9.25 -18.41 19.60
CA PRO A 234 9.84 -18.53 20.93
C PRO A 234 10.40 -17.20 21.45
#